data_8f5a57f38e40c835b0c0e34c3de493c8
#
_entry.id   8f5a57f38e40c835b0c0e34c3de493c8
#
_cell.length_a   1.000
_cell.length_b   1.000
_cell.length_c   1.000
_cell.angle_alpha   90.00
_cell.angle_beta   90.00
_cell.angle_gamma   90.00
#
_symmetry.space_group_name_H-M   'P 1'
#
loop_
_entity.id
_entity.type
_entity.pdbx_description
1 polymer ?
#
loop_
_entity_poly.entity_id
_entity_poly.type
_entity_poly.pdbx_seq_one_letter_code
_entity_poly.pdbx_strand_id
1 'polypeptide(L)'
;DKKIAGWSCSSSALSVKKGGKRKYHIYDKNMRAYYLAFIKGDITREDCYQCPFTTVERTGDITLADFWDIHKYHPTFPNLPDGVSLILINSNKGNNIWEQVKSKTHYQLSSLNIAVQTCNKNLYTPTTRPPERDTSYRNAFEDIVKFRDGYLNNENPRKIYLSYYKRKIRNNTLIAWIWKRTNH
;
A
#
# COMPACT_ATOMS: atom_id res chain seq x y z
N ASP A 1 1.24 -16.17 -2.62
CA ASP A 1 2.50 -15.64 -2.16
C ASP A 1 2.47 -14.10 -2.16
N LYS A 2 2.32 -13.50 -0.98
CA LYS A 2 2.19 -12.03 -0.81
C LYS A 2 3.39 -11.26 -1.40
N LYS A 3 4.55 -11.87 -1.49
CA LYS A 3 5.77 -11.25 -2.04
C LYS A 3 5.70 -10.99 -3.55
N ILE A 4 4.94 -11.79 -4.29
CA ILE A 4 4.78 -11.63 -5.74
C ILE A 4 3.62 -10.69 -6.08
N ALA A 5 2.58 -10.67 -5.25
CA ALA A 5 1.38 -9.85 -5.40
C ALA A 5 1.41 -8.56 -4.56
N GLY A 6 2.56 -8.14 -4.08
CA GLY A 6 2.70 -7.01 -3.17
C GLY A 6 2.07 -5.73 -3.71
N TRP A 7 1.54 -4.92 -2.80
CA TRP A 7 1.01 -3.60 -3.08
C TRP A 7 2.06 -2.72 -3.75
N SER A 8 1.76 -2.23 -4.93
CA SER A 8 2.44 -1.07 -5.48
C SER A 8 1.42 -0.27 -6.27
N CYS A 9 1.54 1.04 -6.23
CA CYS A 9 0.68 1.96 -6.99
C CYS A 9 0.71 1.70 -8.51
N SER A 10 1.66 0.92 -9.00
CA SER A 10 1.87 0.65 -10.42
C SER A 10 1.48 -0.75 -10.88
N SER A 11 1.40 -1.73 -9.99
CA SER A 11 1.08 -3.10 -10.41
C SER A 11 0.46 -3.92 -9.28
N SER A 12 -0.73 -4.40 -9.51
CA SER A 12 -1.41 -5.39 -8.68
C SER A 12 -1.71 -6.64 -9.51
N ALA A 13 -1.58 -7.80 -8.90
CA ALA A 13 -1.92 -9.06 -9.54
C ALA A 13 -2.91 -9.84 -8.67
N LEU A 14 -4.00 -10.29 -9.28
CA LEU A 14 -4.92 -11.21 -8.63
C LEU A 14 -4.35 -12.63 -8.69
N SER A 15 -4.25 -13.31 -7.57
CA SER A 15 -3.89 -14.73 -7.56
C SER A 15 -5.08 -15.60 -7.21
N VAL A 16 -5.37 -16.57 -8.05
CA VAL A 16 -6.46 -17.54 -7.86
C VAL A 16 -5.86 -18.93 -7.70
N LYS A 17 -6.27 -19.66 -6.65
CA LYS A 17 -5.89 -21.06 -6.44
C LYS A 17 -7.06 -21.95 -6.87
N LYS A 18 -6.82 -22.82 -7.87
CA LYS A 18 -7.81 -23.80 -8.34
C LYS A 18 -7.10 -25.14 -8.54
N GLY A 19 -7.65 -26.23 -7.98
CA GLY A 19 -7.06 -27.56 -8.12
C GLY A 19 -5.60 -27.67 -7.65
N GLY A 20 -5.23 -27.02 -6.55
CA GLY A 20 -3.85 -27.00 -6.03
C GLY A 20 -2.89 -26.06 -6.76
N LYS A 21 -3.22 -25.63 -7.97
CA LYS A 21 -2.39 -24.72 -8.77
C LYS A 21 -2.78 -23.26 -8.58
N ARG A 22 -1.77 -22.36 -8.50
CA ARG A 22 -1.98 -20.91 -8.39
C ARG A 22 -1.76 -20.24 -9.75
N LYS A 23 -2.77 -19.49 -10.20
CA LYS A 23 -2.71 -18.68 -11.43
C LYS A 23 -2.69 -17.20 -11.04
N TYR A 24 -1.83 -16.43 -11.68
CA TYR A 24 -1.72 -14.99 -11.49
C TYR A 24 -2.29 -14.24 -12.69
N HIS A 25 -3.22 -13.33 -12.42
CA HIS A 25 -3.76 -12.39 -13.40
C HIS A 25 -3.10 -11.03 -13.16
N ILE A 26 -2.13 -10.68 -13.98
CA ILE A 26 -1.31 -9.46 -13.83
C ILE A 26 -2.14 -8.22 -14.15
N TYR A 27 -3.02 -8.35 -15.13
CA TYR A 27 -3.93 -7.29 -15.54
C TYR A 27 -5.32 -7.86 -15.72
N ASP A 28 -6.08 -7.85 -14.66
CA ASP A 28 -7.53 -8.02 -14.70
C ASP A 28 -8.18 -6.63 -14.68
N LYS A 29 -9.01 -6.33 -15.67
CA LYS A 29 -9.61 -5.00 -15.84
C LYS A 29 -10.48 -4.59 -14.66
N ASN A 30 -11.28 -5.51 -14.13
CA ASN A 30 -12.18 -5.21 -13.00
C ASN A 30 -11.38 -4.96 -11.72
N MET A 31 -10.40 -5.82 -11.43
CA MET A 31 -9.49 -5.63 -10.31
C MET A 31 -8.69 -4.33 -10.42
N ARG A 32 -8.27 -3.97 -11.63
CA ARG A 32 -7.53 -2.73 -11.86
C ARG A 32 -8.40 -1.51 -11.62
N ALA A 33 -9.63 -1.49 -12.13
CA ALA A 33 -10.59 -0.41 -11.90
C ALA A 33 -10.92 -0.28 -10.41
N TYR A 34 -11.20 -1.39 -9.74
CA TYR A 34 -11.42 -1.41 -8.29
C TYR A 34 -10.23 -0.82 -7.53
N TYR A 35 -9.01 -1.25 -7.86
CA TYR A 35 -7.79 -0.74 -7.22
C TYR A 35 -7.63 0.77 -7.40
N LEU A 36 -7.84 1.29 -8.61
CA LEU A 36 -7.76 2.73 -8.89
C LEU A 36 -8.83 3.51 -8.12
N ALA A 37 -10.07 3.01 -8.11
CA ALA A 37 -11.15 3.61 -7.37
C ALA A 37 -10.88 3.62 -5.84
N PHE A 38 -10.30 2.54 -5.32
CA PHE A 38 -9.90 2.44 -3.93
C PHE A 38 -8.81 3.45 -3.56
N ILE A 39 -7.75 3.55 -4.38
CA ILE A 39 -6.65 4.50 -4.13
C ILE A 39 -7.13 5.97 -4.20
N LYS A 40 -8.09 6.27 -5.09
CA LYS A 40 -8.72 7.59 -5.14
C LYS A 40 -9.68 7.87 -3.97
N GLY A 41 -10.11 6.83 -3.26
CA GLY A 41 -11.13 6.94 -2.21
C GLY A 41 -12.56 6.94 -2.74
N ASP A 42 -12.78 6.73 -4.04
CA ASP A 42 -14.10 6.83 -4.68
C ASP A 42 -15.07 5.70 -4.28
N ILE A 43 -14.56 4.59 -3.74
CA ILE A 43 -15.35 3.45 -3.25
C ILE A 43 -15.14 3.17 -1.77
N THR A 44 -14.66 4.15 -1.04
CA THR A 44 -14.53 4.08 0.42
C THR A 44 -15.91 4.16 1.08
N ARG A 45 -16.08 3.50 2.23
CA ARG A 45 -17.33 3.57 3.00
C ARG A 45 -17.58 5.00 3.49
N GLU A 46 -18.86 5.38 3.61
CA GLU A 46 -19.24 6.72 4.05
C GLU A 46 -18.62 7.08 5.41
N ASP A 47 -18.66 6.13 6.36
CA ASP A 47 -18.09 6.31 7.71
C ASP A 47 -16.60 6.65 7.71
N CYS A 48 -15.85 6.28 6.65
CA CYS A 48 -14.42 6.58 6.53
C CYS A 48 -14.15 8.07 6.34
N TYR A 49 -15.11 8.81 5.80
CA TYR A 49 -14.98 10.27 5.60
C TYR A 49 -15.26 11.08 6.87
N GLN A 50 -15.84 10.44 7.87
CA GLN A 50 -16.15 11.01 9.18
C GLN A 50 -15.61 10.12 10.31
N CYS A 51 -14.52 9.38 10.03
CA CYS A 51 -14.00 8.38 10.94
C CYS A 51 -13.52 9.01 12.27
N PRO A 52 -14.12 8.70 13.40
CA PRO A 52 -13.73 9.26 14.71
C PRO A 52 -12.38 8.73 15.19
N PHE A 53 -11.86 7.68 14.55
CA PHE A 53 -10.58 7.07 14.91
C PHE A 53 -9.38 7.70 14.18
N THR A 54 -9.59 8.75 13.39
CA THR A 54 -8.51 9.51 12.75
C THR A 54 -7.96 10.55 13.73
N THR A 55 -7.29 10.06 14.74
CA THR A 55 -6.65 10.86 15.80
C THR A 55 -5.30 10.24 16.17
N VAL A 56 -4.40 11.06 16.70
CA VAL A 56 -3.12 10.58 17.26
C VAL A 56 -3.32 9.85 18.59
N GLU A 57 -4.40 10.13 19.28
CA GLU A 57 -4.83 9.39 20.47
C GLU A 57 -5.41 8.03 20.04
N ARG A 58 -4.61 6.99 20.21
CA ARG A 58 -4.96 5.64 19.76
C ARG A 58 -5.42 4.79 20.92
N THR A 59 -6.44 3.98 20.68
CA THR A 59 -6.98 3.05 21.68
C THR A 59 -6.11 1.82 21.90
N GLY A 60 -5.28 1.45 20.92
CA GLY A 60 -4.36 0.32 21.00
C GLY A 60 -3.02 0.70 21.63
N ASP A 61 -2.36 -0.21 22.33
CA ASP A 61 -1.05 0.00 22.93
C ASP A 61 0.06 0.28 21.89
N ILE A 62 -0.08 -0.30 20.70
CA ILE A 62 0.81 -0.13 19.55
C ILE A 62 -0.02 0.07 18.29
N THR A 63 0.35 1.04 17.45
CA THR A 63 -0.21 1.22 16.11
C THR A 63 0.83 0.87 15.06
N LEU A 64 0.44 0.06 14.09
CA LEU A 64 1.26 -0.29 12.93
C LEU A 64 0.67 0.32 11.66
N ALA A 65 1.55 0.90 10.83
CA ALA A 65 1.18 1.46 9.53
C ALA A 65 2.34 1.29 8.53
N ASP A 66 2.10 1.58 7.27
CA ASP A 66 3.17 1.67 6.27
C ASP A 66 3.92 3.01 6.42
N PHE A 67 5.25 2.98 6.32
CA PHE A 67 6.06 4.20 6.31
C PHE A 67 6.51 4.52 4.88
N TRP A 68 5.61 5.12 4.11
CA TRP A 68 5.89 5.54 2.74
C TRP A 68 6.92 6.68 2.73
N ASP A 69 7.71 6.74 1.65
CA ASP A 69 8.73 7.78 1.43
C ASP A 69 9.75 7.94 2.57
N ILE A 70 10.05 6.86 3.30
CA ILE A 70 10.98 6.88 4.43
C ILE A 70 12.30 7.56 4.08
N HIS A 71 12.84 7.33 2.87
CA HIS A 71 14.14 7.88 2.45
C HIS A 71 14.14 9.40 2.26
N LYS A 72 12.96 10.03 2.17
CA LYS A 72 12.84 11.49 2.16
C LYS A 72 13.22 12.10 3.52
N TYR A 73 12.93 11.37 4.60
CA TYR A 73 13.11 11.83 5.97
C TYR A 73 14.26 11.13 6.70
N HIS A 74 14.57 9.92 6.27
CA HIS A 74 15.64 9.07 6.79
C HIS A 74 16.45 8.49 5.62
N PRO A 75 17.29 9.32 4.94
CA PRO A 75 17.97 8.91 3.71
C PRO A 75 18.98 7.77 3.90
N THR A 76 19.48 7.59 5.11
CA THR A 76 20.43 6.51 5.46
C THR A 76 19.74 5.19 5.80
N PHE A 77 18.40 5.17 5.91
CA PHE A 77 17.68 3.93 6.22
C PHE A 77 17.82 2.92 5.07
N PRO A 78 18.06 1.62 5.35
CA PRO A 78 18.25 0.61 4.31
C PRO A 78 17.07 0.53 3.34
N ASN A 79 17.36 0.36 2.06
CA ASN A 79 16.31 0.14 1.06
C ASN A 79 15.80 -1.30 1.14
N LEU A 80 14.68 -1.49 1.79
CA LEU A 80 14.06 -2.79 2.01
C LEU A 80 13.01 -3.07 0.92
N PRO A 81 13.11 -4.20 0.19
CA PRO A 81 12.21 -4.50 -0.93
C PRO A 81 10.76 -4.76 -0.49
N ASP A 82 10.55 -5.18 0.75
CA ASP A 82 9.23 -5.47 1.32
C ASP A 82 8.59 -4.24 1.99
N GLY A 83 9.26 -3.06 1.95
CA GLY A 83 8.78 -1.83 2.58
C GLY A 83 9.23 -1.70 4.04
N VAL A 84 8.78 -0.63 4.67
CA VAL A 84 9.09 -0.29 6.06
C VAL A 84 7.80 -0.03 6.81
N SER A 85 7.70 -0.57 8.02
CA SER A 85 6.55 -0.32 8.90
C SER A 85 6.82 0.89 9.79
N LEU A 86 5.81 1.73 9.97
CA LEU A 86 5.73 2.72 11.03
C LEU A 86 5.19 2.03 12.29
N ILE A 87 5.84 2.27 13.42
CA ILE A 87 5.39 1.79 14.73
C ILE A 87 5.19 3.02 15.61
N LEU A 88 3.95 3.21 16.11
CA LEU A 88 3.66 4.18 17.15
C LEU A 88 3.45 3.45 18.46
N ILE A 89 4.16 3.88 19.50
CA ILE A 89 4.02 3.37 20.86
C ILE A 89 3.07 4.31 21.60
N ASN A 90 1.89 3.82 21.97
CA ASN A 90 0.81 4.66 22.50
C ASN A 90 0.63 4.54 24.03
N SER A 91 1.23 3.53 24.66
CA SER A 91 1.11 3.32 26.11
C SER A 91 2.37 2.72 26.72
N ASN A 92 2.46 2.74 28.06
CA ASN A 92 3.54 2.08 28.78
C ASN A 92 3.59 0.56 28.52
N LYS A 93 2.43 -0.07 28.34
CA LYS A 93 2.35 -1.49 27.99
C LYS A 93 2.91 -1.74 26.59
N GLY A 94 2.59 -0.87 25.62
CA GLY A 94 3.16 -0.90 24.27
C GLY A 94 4.69 -0.74 24.31
N ASN A 95 5.19 0.18 25.15
CA ASN A 95 6.62 0.37 25.33
C ASN A 95 7.30 -0.87 25.92
N ASN A 96 6.71 -1.51 26.90
CA ASN A 96 7.26 -2.73 27.47
C ASN A 96 7.34 -3.86 26.45
N ILE A 97 6.37 -3.98 25.56
CA ILE A 97 6.40 -4.95 24.46
C ILE A 97 7.50 -4.58 23.46
N TRP A 98 7.61 -3.31 23.09
CA TRP A 98 8.64 -2.83 22.18
C TRP A 98 10.05 -3.14 22.70
N GLU A 99 10.33 -2.84 23.96
CA GLU A 99 11.61 -3.12 24.59
C GLU A 99 12.05 -4.59 24.48
N GLN A 100 11.09 -5.53 24.52
CA GLN A 100 11.37 -6.98 24.42
C GLN A 100 11.69 -7.41 22.98
N VAL A 101 11.20 -6.70 21.97
CA VAL A 101 11.31 -7.12 20.57
C VAL A 101 12.28 -6.27 19.73
N LYS A 102 12.61 -5.06 20.16
CA LYS A 102 13.42 -4.10 19.39
C LYS A 102 14.79 -4.65 18.99
N SER A 103 15.41 -5.48 19.83
CA SER A 103 16.71 -6.12 19.55
C SER A 103 16.66 -7.11 18.39
N LYS A 104 15.47 -7.58 18.02
CA LYS A 104 15.24 -8.50 16.88
C LYS A 104 14.80 -7.77 15.60
N THR A 105 14.75 -6.43 15.65
CA THR A 105 14.29 -5.60 14.54
C THR A 105 15.39 -4.63 14.11
N HIS A 106 15.39 -4.27 12.84
CA HIS A 106 16.14 -3.13 12.36
C HIS A 106 15.23 -1.91 12.41
N TYR A 107 15.55 -0.93 13.25
CA TYR A 107 14.69 0.24 13.44
C TYR A 107 15.47 1.54 13.48
N GLN A 108 14.77 2.62 13.23
CA GLN A 108 15.25 4.00 13.41
C GLN A 108 14.17 4.80 14.10
N LEU A 109 14.56 5.61 15.07
CA LEU A 109 13.64 6.53 15.73
C LEU A 109 13.24 7.65 14.76
N SER A 110 11.96 8.01 14.82
CA SER A 110 11.38 9.08 14.04
C SER A 110 10.48 9.95 14.93
N SER A 111 9.90 11.01 14.38
CA SER A 111 8.96 11.86 15.09
C SER A 111 7.53 11.66 14.57
N LEU A 112 6.54 11.95 15.44
CA LEU A 112 5.14 11.93 15.05
C LEU A 112 4.86 12.88 13.90
N ASN A 113 5.49 14.07 13.88
CA ASN A 113 5.33 15.04 12.80
C ASN A 113 5.75 14.45 11.45
N ILE A 114 6.86 13.72 11.38
CA ILE A 114 7.30 13.04 10.16
C ILE A 114 6.28 11.97 9.77
N ALA A 115 5.83 11.15 10.71
CA ALA A 115 4.83 10.11 10.45
C ALA A 115 3.55 10.67 9.84
N VAL A 116 3.10 11.84 10.29
CA VAL A 116 1.89 12.50 9.79
C VAL A 116 2.10 13.15 8.42
N GLN A 117 3.26 13.75 8.18
CA GLN A 117 3.60 14.40 6.90
C GLN A 117 3.77 13.41 5.74
N THR A 118 3.95 12.12 6.03
CA THR A 118 3.99 11.04 5.05
C THR A 118 2.58 10.67 4.58
N CYS A 119 2.39 9.46 4.08
CA CYS A 119 1.08 8.95 3.66
C CYS A 119 0.10 8.66 4.81
N ASN A 120 0.50 8.92 6.06
CA ASN A 120 -0.28 8.61 7.25
C ASN A 120 -1.18 9.76 7.72
N LYS A 121 -1.72 10.55 6.80
CA LYS A 121 -2.65 11.66 7.09
C LYS A 121 -3.85 11.22 7.95
N ASN A 122 -4.26 9.96 7.82
CA ASN A 122 -5.34 9.37 8.61
C ASN A 122 -5.04 9.27 10.13
N LEU A 123 -3.83 9.62 10.55
CA LEU A 123 -3.52 9.86 11.97
C LEU A 123 -4.12 11.18 12.49
N TYR A 124 -4.54 12.08 11.59
CA TYR A 124 -5.04 13.42 11.98
C TYR A 124 -6.40 13.75 11.39
N THR A 125 -6.64 13.33 10.15
CA THR A 125 -7.83 13.72 9.42
C THR A 125 -8.43 12.52 8.69
N PRO A 126 -9.75 12.41 8.63
CA PRO A 126 -10.42 11.44 7.78
C PRO A 126 -10.06 11.63 6.30
N THR A 127 -10.27 10.59 5.52
CA THR A 127 -10.15 10.68 4.06
C THR A 127 -11.16 11.70 3.54
N THR A 128 -10.72 12.61 2.68
CA THR A 128 -11.63 13.58 2.03
C THR A 128 -12.61 12.82 1.12
N ARG A 129 -13.89 13.14 1.22
CA ARG A 129 -14.93 12.55 0.37
C ARG A 129 -14.81 13.09 -1.04
N PRO A 130 -14.53 12.25 -2.06
CA PRO A 130 -14.46 12.71 -3.44
C PRO A 130 -15.85 13.11 -3.99
N PRO A 131 -15.94 14.13 -4.86
CA PRO A 131 -17.23 14.53 -5.47
C PRO A 131 -17.87 13.40 -6.30
N GLU A 132 -17.05 12.59 -6.97
CA GLU A 132 -17.50 11.49 -7.83
C GLU A 132 -17.89 10.22 -7.06
N ARG A 133 -17.76 10.22 -5.73
CA ARG A 133 -17.94 9.03 -4.91
C ARG A 133 -19.27 8.33 -5.15
N ASP A 134 -20.38 9.05 -5.16
CA ASP A 134 -21.72 8.44 -5.29
C ASP A 134 -21.93 7.84 -6.67
N THR A 135 -21.45 8.52 -7.70
CA THR A 135 -21.49 8.01 -9.08
C THR A 135 -20.61 6.76 -9.24
N SER A 136 -19.40 6.80 -8.71
CA SER A 136 -18.47 5.66 -8.75
C SER A 136 -19.01 4.47 -7.98
N TYR A 137 -19.57 4.71 -6.80
CA TYR A 137 -20.13 3.67 -5.95
C TYR A 137 -21.35 3.02 -6.62
N ARG A 138 -22.26 3.81 -7.18
CA ARG A 138 -23.42 3.33 -7.93
C ARG A 138 -22.99 2.48 -9.12
N ASN A 139 -22.10 3.01 -9.96
CA ASN A 139 -21.61 2.29 -11.13
C ASN A 139 -20.92 0.97 -10.77
N ALA A 140 -20.21 0.89 -9.64
CA ALA A 140 -19.57 -0.34 -9.19
C ALA A 140 -20.56 -1.49 -8.96
N PHE A 141 -21.80 -1.19 -8.58
CA PHE A 141 -22.86 -2.17 -8.30
C PHE A 141 -23.84 -2.36 -9.45
N GLU A 142 -24.18 -1.29 -10.19
CA GLU A 142 -25.22 -1.30 -11.20
C GLU A 142 -24.70 -1.50 -12.62
N ASP A 143 -23.49 -0.98 -12.92
CA ASP A 143 -22.90 -1.02 -14.25
C ASP A 143 -21.37 -1.16 -14.18
N ILE A 144 -20.92 -2.39 -13.98
CA ILE A 144 -19.48 -2.71 -13.86
C ILE A 144 -18.68 -2.32 -15.11
N VAL A 145 -19.30 -2.26 -16.29
CA VAL A 145 -18.61 -1.86 -17.53
C VAL A 145 -18.33 -0.37 -17.49
N LYS A 146 -19.33 0.44 -17.16
CA LYS A 146 -19.20 1.89 -17.02
C LYS A 146 -18.22 2.25 -15.89
N PHE A 147 -18.31 1.57 -14.74
CA PHE A 147 -17.34 1.72 -13.66
C PHE A 147 -15.92 1.46 -14.15
N ARG A 148 -15.69 0.30 -14.76
CA ARG A 148 -14.38 -0.12 -15.25
C ARG A 148 -13.82 0.87 -16.26
N ASP A 149 -14.61 1.24 -17.26
CA ASP A 149 -14.16 2.09 -18.37
C ASP A 149 -13.88 3.52 -17.86
N GLY A 150 -14.62 4.01 -16.87
CA GLY A 150 -14.35 5.30 -16.21
C GLY A 150 -12.96 5.38 -15.58
N TYR A 151 -12.42 4.28 -15.09
CA TYR A 151 -11.08 4.24 -14.47
C TYR A 151 -9.96 3.85 -15.44
N LEU A 152 -10.27 3.14 -16.52
CA LEU A 152 -9.26 2.55 -17.42
C LEU A 152 -9.02 3.30 -18.72
N ASN A 153 -9.78 4.36 -19.02
CA ASN A 153 -9.68 5.12 -20.27
C ASN A 153 -8.25 5.58 -20.63
N ASN A 154 -7.43 5.89 -19.62
CA ASN A 154 -6.05 6.37 -19.79
C ASN A 154 -4.99 5.32 -19.35
N GLU A 155 -5.41 4.09 -19.07
CA GLU A 155 -4.51 3.05 -18.63
C GLU A 155 -3.81 2.35 -19.81
N ASN A 156 -2.50 2.18 -19.70
CA ASN A 156 -1.73 1.40 -20.67
C ASN A 156 -1.34 0.04 -20.07
N PRO A 157 -2.00 -1.05 -20.50
CA PRO A 157 -1.72 -2.39 -19.98
C PRO A 157 -0.26 -2.81 -20.12
N ARG A 158 0.42 -2.41 -21.21
CA ARG A 158 1.83 -2.75 -21.44
C ARG A 158 2.74 -2.18 -20.34
N LYS A 159 2.48 -0.95 -19.88
CA LYS A 159 3.23 -0.34 -18.77
C LYS A 159 3.05 -1.13 -17.48
N ILE A 160 1.85 -1.65 -17.24
CA ILE A 160 1.54 -2.45 -16.03
C ILE A 160 2.27 -3.80 -16.08
N TYR A 161 2.23 -4.50 -17.22
CA TYR A 161 2.99 -5.73 -17.39
C TYR A 161 4.50 -5.50 -17.21
N LEU A 162 5.05 -4.46 -17.85
CA LEU A 162 6.46 -4.12 -17.71
C LEU A 162 6.85 -3.81 -16.25
N SER A 163 6.02 -3.04 -15.55
CA SER A 163 6.23 -2.72 -14.13
C SER A 163 6.23 -3.98 -13.26
N TYR A 164 5.28 -4.89 -13.49
CA TYR A 164 5.19 -6.16 -12.78
C TYR A 164 6.46 -7.02 -13.00
N TYR A 165 6.89 -7.18 -14.25
CA TYR A 165 8.07 -8.01 -14.56
C TYR A 165 9.37 -7.36 -14.06
N LYS A 166 9.53 -6.03 -14.18
CA LYS A 166 10.68 -5.31 -13.61
C LYS A 166 10.77 -5.55 -12.10
N ARG A 167 9.64 -5.49 -11.39
CA ARG A 167 9.60 -5.75 -9.95
C ARG A 167 9.95 -7.22 -9.63
N LYS A 168 9.40 -8.17 -10.39
CA LYS A 168 9.71 -9.60 -10.24
C LYS A 168 11.20 -9.88 -10.44
N ILE A 169 11.82 -9.25 -11.43
CA ILE A 169 13.25 -9.33 -11.70
C ILE A 169 14.04 -8.75 -10.53
N ARG A 170 13.70 -7.54 -10.09
CA ARG A 170 14.37 -6.86 -8.98
C ARG A 170 14.32 -7.64 -7.66
N ASN A 171 13.22 -8.34 -7.42
CA ASN A 171 13.03 -9.13 -6.21
C ASN A 171 13.62 -10.56 -6.32
N ASN A 172 14.13 -10.94 -7.48
CA ASN A 172 14.89 -12.19 -7.64
C ASN A 172 16.34 -11.91 -7.27
N THR A 173 16.80 -12.49 -6.16
CA THR A 173 18.13 -12.22 -5.56
C THR A 173 19.29 -12.46 -6.53
N LEU A 174 19.21 -13.48 -7.40
CA LEU A 174 20.23 -13.78 -8.40
C LEU A 174 20.28 -12.72 -9.51
N ILE A 175 19.12 -12.34 -10.04
CA ILE A 175 19.02 -11.35 -11.12
C ILE A 175 19.31 -9.93 -10.60
N ALA A 176 18.90 -9.61 -9.38
CA ALA A 176 19.24 -8.33 -8.74
C ALA A 176 20.75 -8.19 -8.51
N TRP A 177 21.43 -9.28 -8.22
CA TRP A 177 22.90 -9.30 -8.08
C TRP A 177 23.61 -9.06 -9.43
N ILE A 178 23.16 -9.70 -10.51
CA ILE A 178 23.68 -9.48 -11.87
C ILE A 178 23.43 -8.02 -12.30
N TRP A 179 22.20 -7.52 -12.10
CA TRP A 179 21.84 -6.15 -12.48
C TRP A 179 22.67 -5.08 -11.75
N LYS A 180 22.96 -5.27 -10.47
CA LYS A 180 23.86 -4.38 -9.71
C LYS A 180 25.29 -4.39 -10.24
N ARG A 181 25.79 -5.51 -10.75
CA ARG A 181 27.16 -5.60 -11.31
C ARG A 181 27.30 -5.00 -12.70
N THR A 182 26.23 -4.92 -13.48
CA THR A 182 26.28 -4.42 -14.87
C THR A 182 25.98 -2.92 -14.98
N ASN A 183 25.49 -2.28 -13.89
CA ASN A 183 25.15 -0.84 -13.86
C ASN A 183 26.02 -0.04 -12.88
N HIS A 184 27.17 -0.56 -12.52
CA HIS A 184 28.30 0.12 -11.91
C HIS A 184 29.50 -0.04 -12.86
#